data_74b5edb2d5d5e2f8e325bd3c57c0e0fb
#
_entry.id   74b5edb2d5d5e2f8e325bd3c57c0e0fb
#
_cell.length_a   1.000
_cell.length_b   1.000
_cell.length_c   1.000
_cell.angle_alpha   90.00
_cell.angle_beta   90.00
_cell.angle_gamma   90.00
#
_symmetry.space_group_name_H-M   'P 1'
#
loop_
_entity.id
_entity.type
_entity.pdbx_description
1 polymer ?
#
loop_
_entity_poly.entity_id
_entity_poly.type
_entity_poly.pdbx_seq_one_letter_code
_entity_poly.pdbx_strand_id
1 'polypeptide(L)'
;MSSAKESDRQSNGGAVIEPVSQLIIMIERSLHQRERERDDRNAPEELVQSLDRSLLKRRAKVYPTLREMCLDYAFWPRQQLHIEDLAALLSSSATPVREALARLAGEGLIEALPNRGYVAKALCEDQMRGNLDLLFTLLTDAIARAKPERWPIRAEQGGLDEQDLFRLADANFMNIARLPDNDVLCEHIVRRMEQTRFVRRLYFEDDSGRAEMTEPIRWLRDSLVTHDAMSAKQALDDQIRDLHERLGALIKEGRTRSMTVNRAPMLVRSVGAIRLPTA
;
A
#
# COMPACT_ATOMS: atom_id res chain seq x y z
N MET A 1 -37.45 -2.84 45.65
CA MET A 1 -36.67 -4.08 45.50
C MET A 1 -36.47 -4.30 44.01
N SER A 2 -35.36 -3.99 43.63
CA SER A 2 -34.29 -4.77 43.01
C SER A 2 -34.46 -4.85 41.49
N SER A 3 -33.57 -4.61 40.65
CA SER A 3 -32.15 -4.37 40.59
C SER A 3 -31.79 -4.09 39.13
N ALA A 4 -31.07 -3.07 38.87
CA ALA A 4 -30.51 -2.72 37.58
C ALA A 4 -29.62 -3.85 37.05
N LYS A 5 -29.65 -4.09 35.76
CA LYS A 5 -28.54 -4.67 35.00
C LYS A 5 -28.18 -3.72 33.87
N GLU A 6 -27.20 -2.89 34.12
CA GLU A 6 -26.31 -2.29 33.13
C GLU A 6 -25.62 -3.42 32.39
N SER A 7 -25.85 -3.52 31.11
CA SER A 7 -25.02 -4.34 30.22
C SER A 7 -24.11 -3.42 29.43
N ASP A 8 -22.84 -3.52 29.72
CA ASP A 8 -21.69 -3.02 29.02
C ASP A 8 -21.86 -3.12 27.47
N ARG A 9 -21.88 -1.96 26.84
CA ARG A 9 -21.55 -1.84 25.42
C ARG A 9 -20.05 -1.59 25.33
N GLN A 10 -19.26 -2.65 25.29
CA GLN A 10 -17.91 -2.59 24.78
C GLN A 10 -17.98 -2.31 23.26
N SER A 11 -17.65 -1.08 22.93
CA SER A 11 -17.36 -0.66 21.56
C SER A 11 -16.10 -1.40 21.06
N ASN A 12 -16.31 -2.34 20.15
CA ASN A 12 -15.25 -3.01 19.41
C ASN A 12 -14.79 -2.09 18.26
N GLY A 13 -14.01 -1.06 18.58
CA GLY A 13 -13.32 -0.19 17.64
C GLY A 13 -11.86 -0.60 17.53
N GLY A 14 -11.56 -1.70 16.86
CA GLY A 14 -10.18 -2.15 16.79
C GLY A 14 -9.98 -3.24 15.74
N ALA A 15 -9.93 -2.88 14.49
CA ALA A 15 -9.23 -3.72 13.52
C ALA A 15 -9.06 -2.92 12.21
N VAL A 16 -7.88 -2.71 11.83
CA VAL A 16 -7.27 -2.56 10.50
C VAL A 16 -6.16 -1.50 10.52
N ILE A 17 -5.14 -1.73 11.36
CA ILE A 17 -3.82 -1.09 11.21
C ILE A 17 -2.75 -2.19 11.31
N GLU A 18 -3.02 -3.38 10.77
CA GLU A 18 -2.16 -4.53 11.03
C GLU A 18 -0.79 -4.54 10.31
N PRO A 19 -0.62 -4.14 9.04
CA PRO A 19 0.69 -4.31 8.41
C PRO A 19 1.76 -3.36 8.95
N VAL A 20 1.42 -2.09 9.17
CA VAL A 20 2.40 -1.09 9.63
C VAL A 20 2.61 -1.19 11.14
N SER A 21 1.55 -1.44 11.92
CA SER A 21 1.66 -1.63 13.37
C SER A 21 2.40 -2.92 13.71
N GLN A 22 2.18 -4.01 12.98
CA GLN A 22 2.95 -5.25 13.15
C GLN A 22 4.41 -5.06 12.73
N LEU A 23 4.67 -4.27 11.69
CA LEU A 23 6.02 -3.93 11.28
C LEU A 23 6.75 -3.11 12.36
N ILE A 24 6.09 -2.13 12.96
CA ILE A 24 6.64 -1.31 14.07
C ILE A 24 6.92 -2.19 15.29
N ILE A 25 6.00 -3.06 15.70
CA ILE A 25 6.19 -4.01 16.82
C ILE A 25 7.33 -4.99 16.52
N MET A 26 7.46 -5.44 15.27
CA MET A 26 8.54 -6.33 14.85
C MET A 26 9.92 -5.63 14.89
N ILE A 27 9.94 -4.34 14.54
CA ILE A 27 11.16 -3.51 14.60
C ILE A 27 11.55 -3.24 16.06
N GLU A 28 10.61 -2.92 16.94
CA GLU A 28 10.87 -2.71 18.37
C GLU A 28 11.38 -3.99 19.05
N ARG A 29 10.77 -5.14 18.77
CA ARG A 29 11.25 -6.44 19.28
C ARG A 29 12.67 -6.75 18.78
N SER A 30 12.99 -6.43 17.54
CA SER A 30 14.32 -6.65 16.94
C SER A 30 15.39 -5.73 17.58
N LEU A 31 15.02 -4.51 17.99
CA LEU A 31 15.92 -3.58 18.67
C LEU A 31 16.22 -4.03 20.11
N HIS A 32 15.22 -4.48 20.86
CA HIS A 32 15.40 -4.97 22.25
C HIS A 32 16.19 -6.30 22.29
N GLN A 33 16.10 -7.12 21.25
CA GLN A 33 16.87 -8.37 21.18
C GLN A 33 18.37 -8.11 20.97
N ARG A 34 18.74 -7.01 20.31
CA ARG A 34 20.14 -6.63 20.04
C ARG A 34 20.87 -6.04 21.24
N GLU A 35 20.17 -5.42 22.18
CA GLU A 35 20.78 -4.92 23.40
C GLU A 35 21.25 -6.07 24.31
N ARG A 36 20.66 -7.26 24.19
CA ARG A 36 21.05 -8.46 24.95
C ARG A 36 22.19 -9.27 24.33
N GLU A 37 22.47 -9.08 23.01
CA GLU A 37 23.48 -9.88 22.28
C GLU A 37 24.86 -9.19 22.14
N ARG A 38 25.09 -8.06 22.82
CA ARG A 38 26.36 -7.32 22.74
C ARG A 38 27.52 -7.86 23.56
N ASP A 39 27.32 -8.93 24.32
CA ASP A 39 28.27 -9.34 25.38
C ASP A 39 29.09 -10.62 25.09
N ASP A 40 29.13 -11.11 23.86
CA ASP A 40 29.91 -12.33 23.55
C ASP A 40 30.94 -12.11 22.43
N ARG A 41 32.23 -11.97 22.84
CA ARG A 41 33.37 -11.70 21.96
C ARG A 41 34.12 -12.95 21.49
N ASN A 42 33.46 -14.05 21.27
CA ASN A 42 34.13 -15.22 20.65
C ASN A 42 33.14 -16.02 19.78
N ALA A 43 33.06 -15.67 18.50
CA ALA A 43 32.17 -16.36 17.57
C ALA A 43 32.97 -17.24 16.57
N PRO A 44 32.67 -18.55 16.46
CA PRO A 44 33.25 -19.44 15.45
C PRO A 44 32.84 -19.05 14.02
N GLU A 45 33.61 -19.49 12.98
CA GLU A 45 33.38 -19.20 11.56
C GLU A 45 31.96 -19.52 11.07
N GLU A 46 31.25 -20.47 11.66
CA GLU A 46 29.84 -20.78 11.37
C GLU A 46 28.90 -19.61 11.72
N LEU A 47 29.24 -18.83 12.76
CA LEU A 47 28.49 -17.65 13.16
C LEU A 47 28.65 -16.52 12.12
N VAL A 48 29.85 -16.38 11.56
CA VAL A 48 30.13 -15.38 10.50
C VAL A 48 29.32 -15.70 9.24
N GLN A 49 29.26 -16.99 8.85
CA GLN A 49 28.45 -17.42 7.70
C GLN A 49 26.93 -17.27 7.95
N SER A 50 26.48 -17.51 9.18
CA SER A 50 25.07 -17.32 9.56
C SER A 50 24.70 -15.83 9.62
N LEU A 51 25.61 -14.97 10.09
CA LEU A 51 25.47 -13.51 10.09
C LEU A 51 25.43 -12.96 8.66
N ASP A 52 26.26 -13.46 7.75
CA ASP A 52 26.26 -13.03 6.35
C ASP A 52 24.95 -13.42 5.64
N ARG A 53 24.44 -14.62 5.86
CA ARG A 53 23.10 -15.04 5.39
C ARG A 53 21.96 -14.21 5.98
N SER A 54 22.05 -13.83 7.26
CA SER A 54 21.05 -12.97 7.90
C SER A 54 21.10 -11.53 7.38
N LEU A 55 22.30 -11.02 7.10
CA LEU A 55 22.52 -9.72 6.49
C LEU A 55 22.02 -9.68 5.04
N LEU A 56 22.25 -10.73 4.27
CA LEU A 56 21.71 -10.88 2.91
C LEU A 56 20.17 -10.94 2.92
N LYS A 57 19.56 -11.68 3.85
CA LYS A 57 18.11 -11.72 4.03
C LYS A 57 17.54 -10.36 4.47
N ARG A 58 18.27 -9.57 5.26
CA ARG A 58 17.89 -8.21 5.67
C ARG A 58 18.01 -7.21 4.51
N ARG A 59 19.11 -7.28 3.73
CA ARG A 59 19.28 -6.50 2.49
C ARG A 59 18.14 -6.74 1.51
N ALA A 60 17.72 -7.98 1.34
CA ALA A 60 16.61 -8.35 0.46
C ALA A 60 15.26 -7.75 0.88
N LYS A 61 15.11 -7.30 2.14
CA LYS A 61 13.86 -6.73 2.66
C LYS A 61 13.79 -5.19 2.60
N VAL A 62 14.93 -4.49 2.42
CA VAL A 62 14.96 -3.02 2.48
C VAL A 62 14.07 -2.39 1.41
N TYR A 63 14.29 -2.74 0.15
CA TYR A 63 13.50 -2.18 -0.95
C TYR A 63 12.00 -2.53 -0.84
N PRO A 64 11.57 -3.80 -0.64
CA PRO A 64 10.15 -4.10 -0.50
C PRO A 64 9.51 -3.33 0.66
N THR A 65 10.17 -3.23 1.80
CA THR A 65 9.64 -2.51 2.96
C THR A 65 9.47 -1.03 2.69
N LEU A 66 10.49 -0.35 2.14
CA LEU A 66 10.40 1.06 1.78
C LEU A 66 9.35 1.30 0.70
N ARG A 67 9.21 0.37 -0.23
CA ARG A 67 8.19 0.43 -1.28
C ARG A 67 6.78 0.40 -0.71
N GLU A 68 6.49 -0.53 0.20
CA GLU A 68 5.21 -0.59 0.89
C GLU A 68 4.95 0.70 1.69
N MET A 69 5.94 1.21 2.42
CA MET A 69 5.80 2.48 3.14
C MET A 69 5.46 3.66 2.21
N CYS A 70 6.04 3.70 1.00
CA CYS A 70 5.73 4.73 0.01
C CYS A 70 4.33 4.58 -0.55
N LEU A 71 3.91 3.35 -0.88
CA LEU A 71 2.58 3.05 -1.42
C LEU A 71 1.46 3.32 -0.40
N ASP A 72 1.75 3.19 0.89
CA ASP A 72 0.82 3.46 1.98
C ASP A 72 0.90 4.90 2.52
N TYR A 73 1.69 5.77 1.87
CA TYR A 73 1.92 7.15 2.30
C TYR A 73 2.31 7.26 3.77
N ALA A 74 3.19 6.34 4.23
CA ALA A 74 3.66 6.27 5.60
C ALA A 74 4.63 7.41 5.99
N PHE A 75 5.09 8.19 5.04
CA PHE A 75 5.91 9.38 5.25
C PHE A 75 5.05 10.65 5.19
N TRP A 76 5.47 11.68 5.89
CA TRP A 76 4.82 12.98 5.77
C TRP A 76 4.95 13.52 4.35
N PRO A 77 3.97 14.27 3.88
CA PRO A 77 4.05 14.93 2.59
C PRO A 77 5.31 15.78 2.48
N ARG A 78 6.13 15.56 1.45
CA ARG A 78 7.40 16.25 1.20
C ARG A 78 8.49 16.02 2.28
N GLN A 79 8.32 15.02 3.13
CA GLN A 79 9.33 14.64 4.11
C GLN A 79 10.64 14.26 3.43
N GLN A 80 11.75 14.78 3.92
CA GLN A 80 13.09 14.37 3.48
C GLN A 80 13.39 12.96 4.00
N LEU A 81 13.86 12.10 3.11
CA LEU A 81 14.18 10.70 3.39
C LEU A 81 15.67 10.56 3.61
N HIS A 82 16.11 10.67 4.87
CA HIS A 82 17.52 10.56 5.25
C HIS A 82 17.95 9.09 5.24
N ILE A 83 19.03 8.80 4.54
CA ILE A 83 19.53 7.43 4.36
C ILE A 83 19.90 6.82 5.70
N GLU A 84 20.55 7.59 6.58
CA GLU A 84 21.02 7.16 7.89
C GLU A 84 19.84 6.80 8.81
N ASP A 85 18.79 7.61 8.83
CA ASP A 85 17.57 7.37 9.63
C ASP A 85 16.84 6.11 9.16
N LEU A 86 16.69 5.95 7.84
CA LEU A 86 16.06 4.78 7.25
C LEU A 86 16.91 3.51 7.44
N ALA A 87 18.24 3.63 7.39
CA ALA A 87 19.14 2.52 7.66
C ALA A 87 19.01 2.04 9.12
N ALA A 88 18.93 2.99 10.05
CA ALA A 88 18.69 2.69 11.46
C ALA A 88 17.31 2.06 11.66
N LEU A 89 16.24 2.65 11.07
CA LEU A 89 14.87 2.13 11.14
C LEU A 89 14.78 0.67 10.65
N LEU A 90 15.40 0.37 9.50
CA LEU A 90 15.35 -0.94 8.87
C LEU A 90 16.43 -1.90 9.36
N SER A 91 17.22 -1.49 10.35
CA SER A 91 18.36 -2.28 10.84
C SER A 91 19.28 -2.75 9.70
N SER A 92 19.60 -1.83 8.80
CA SER A 92 20.40 -2.07 7.59
C SER A 92 21.57 -1.11 7.51
N SER A 93 22.43 -1.23 6.50
CA SER A 93 23.47 -0.25 6.19
C SER A 93 22.97 0.81 5.19
N ALA A 94 23.70 1.91 5.06
CA ALA A 94 23.35 3.01 4.17
C ALA A 94 23.29 2.61 2.68
N THR A 95 24.13 1.67 2.24
CA THR A 95 24.23 1.26 0.83
C THR A 95 22.90 0.67 0.28
N PRO A 96 22.30 -0.40 0.86
CA PRO A 96 21.04 -0.93 0.35
C PRO A 96 19.87 0.05 0.48
N VAL A 97 19.90 0.98 1.43
CA VAL A 97 18.89 2.05 1.53
C VAL A 97 19.04 3.04 0.37
N ARG A 98 20.27 3.46 0.05
CA ARG A 98 20.54 4.33 -1.09
C ARG A 98 20.10 3.72 -2.42
N GLU A 99 20.40 2.44 -2.63
CA GLU A 99 19.97 1.68 -3.80
C GLU A 99 18.45 1.59 -3.89
N ALA A 100 17.79 1.30 -2.76
CA ALA A 100 16.32 1.23 -2.69
C ALA A 100 15.67 2.59 -3.00
N LEU A 101 16.18 3.69 -2.43
CA LEU A 101 15.65 5.03 -2.69
C LEU A 101 15.86 5.45 -4.16
N ALA A 102 17.03 5.15 -4.75
CA ALA A 102 17.27 5.41 -6.16
C ALA A 102 16.29 4.67 -7.07
N ARG A 103 16.01 3.39 -6.74
CA ARG A 103 15.03 2.58 -7.47
C ARG A 103 13.61 3.12 -7.29
N LEU A 104 13.19 3.46 -6.07
CA LEU A 104 11.87 4.04 -5.79
C LEU A 104 11.66 5.37 -6.50
N ALA A 105 12.71 6.20 -6.63
CA ALA A 105 12.67 7.42 -7.41
C ALA A 105 12.48 7.14 -8.91
N GLY A 106 13.20 6.14 -9.44
CA GLY A 106 13.01 5.67 -10.83
C GLY A 106 11.60 5.13 -11.09
N GLU A 107 10.99 4.48 -10.11
CA GLU A 107 9.59 4.02 -10.16
C GLU A 107 8.57 5.15 -9.97
N GLY A 108 9.05 6.35 -9.59
CA GLY A 108 8.19 7.51 -9.36
C GLY A 108 7.38 7.42 -8.07
N LEU A 109 7.78 6.61 -7.08
CA LEU A 109 7.13 6.52 -5.77
C LEU A 109 7.62 7.59 -4.79
N ILE A 110 8.82 8.12 -5.01
CA ILE A 110 9.40 9.26 -4.30
C ILE A 110 9.97 10.25 -5.30
N GLU A 111 10.37 11.43 -4.85
CA GLU A 111 11.04 12.44 -5.70
C GLU A 111 12.52 12.53 -5.36
N ALA A 112 13.39 12.48 -6.38
CA ALA A 112 14.79 12.80 -6.24
C ALA A 112 14.99 14.32 -6.44
N LEU A 113 15.57 14.99 -5.46
CA LEU A 113 15.92 16.42 -5.56
C LEU A 113 17.40 16.56 -5.87
N PRO A 114 17.79 17.30 -6.94
CA PRO A 114 19.20 17.52 -7.26
C PRO A 114 19.96 18.06 -6.04
N ASN A 115 21.05 17.40 -5.66
CA ASN A 115 21.94 17.75 -4.54
C ASN A 115 21.25 17.81 -3.15
N ARG A 116 19.98 17.37 -3.02
CA ARG A 116 19.22 17.40 -1.76
C ARG A 116 18.66 16.02 -1.34
N GLY A 117 19.01 14.96 -2.08
CA GLY A 117 18.56 13.59 -1.78
C GLY A 117 17.14 13.30 -2.22
N TYR A 118 16.37 12.63 -1.38
CA TYR A 118 15.04 12.12 -1.71
C TYR A 118 13.99 12.72 -0.80
N VAL A 119 12.76 12.93 -1.33
CA VAL A 119 11.60 13.35 -0.57
C VAL A 119 10.40 12.47 -0.88
N ALA A 120 9.59 12.24 0.14
CA ALA A 120 8.33 11.52 0.00
C ALA A 120 7.31 12.35 -0.82
N LYS A 121 6.55 11.69 -1.68
CA LYS A 121 5.48 12.34 -2.43
C LYS A 121 4.33 12.74 -1.52
N ALA A 122 3.74 13.89 -1.81
CA ALA A 122 2.46 14.27 -1.24
C ALA A 122 1.32 13.56 -1.99
N LEU A 123 0.27 13.21 -1.26
CA LEU A 123 -0.97 12.71 -1.87
C LEU A 123 -1.64 13.89 -2.62
N CYS A 124 -1.64 13.84 -3.95
CA CYS A 124 -2.15 14.88 -4.83
C CYS A 124 -3.41 14.38 -5.56
N GLU A 125 -4.49 15.16 -5.49
CA GLU A 125 -5.77 14.78 -6.10
C GLU A 125 -5.68 14.63 -7.60
N ASP A 126 -5.11 15.62 -8.32
CA ASP A 126 -5.01 15.60 -9.78
C ASP A 126 -4.18 14.40 -10.27
N GLN A 127 -3.06 14.11 -9.57
CA GLN A 127 -2.23 12.96 -9.90
C GLN A 127 -2.96 11.64 -9.63
N MET A 128 -3.71 11.56 -8.53
CA MET A 128 -4.48 10.36 -8.21
C MET A 128 -5.62 10.16 -9.19
N ARG A 129 -6.34 11.22 -9.55
CA ARG A 129 -7.39 11.22 -10.59
C ARG A 129 -6.83 10.69 -11.91
N GLY A 130 -5.74 11.26 -12.40
CA GLY A 130 -5.11 10.80 -13.64
C GLY A 130 -4.61 9.35 -13.59
N ASN A 131 -4.15 8.86 -12.43
CA ASN A 131 -3.77 7.45 -12.26
C ASN A 131 -4.99 6.52 -12.27
N LEU A 132 -6.12 6.94 -11.69
CA LEU A 132 -7.38 6.19 -11.73
C LEU A 132 -7.95 6.17 -13.14
N ASP A 133 -8.00 7.31 -13.83
CA ASP A 133 -8.45 7.39 -15.23
C ASP A 133 -7.67 6.44 -16.12
N LEU A 134 -6.33 6.45 -15.97
CA LEU A 134 -5.48 5.55 -16.76
C LEU A 134 -5.70 4.08 -16.38
N LEU A 135 -5.85 3.76 -15.08
CA LEU A 135 -6.14 2.40 -14.63
C LEU A 135 -7.42 1.87 -15.30
N PHE A 136 -8.52 2.59 -15.19
CA PHE A 136 -9.81 2.14 -15.71
C PHE A 136 -9.84 2.12 -17.25
N THR A 137 -9.14 3.05 -17.92
CA THR A 137 -8.93 3.01 -19.37
C THR A 137 -8.22 1.73 -19.80
N LEU A 138 -7.13 1.37 -19.12
CA LEU A 138 -6.37 0.15 -19.42
C LEU A 138 -7.18 -1.12 -19.12
N LEU A 139 -7.98 -1.15 -18.05
CA LEU A 139 -8.87 -2.26 -17.74
C LEU A 139 -9.96 -2.42 -18.80
N THR A 140 -10.57 -1.32 -19.25
CA THR A 140 -11.58 -1.33 -20.31
C THR A 140 -11.01 -1.81 -21.65
N ASP A 141 -9.78 -1.36 -22.01
CA ASP A 141 -9.06 -1.84 -23.19
C ASP A 141 -8.71 -3.33 -23.08
N ALA A 142 -8.30 -3.78 -21.89
CA ALA A 142 -8.01 -5.20 -21.63
C ALA A 142 -9.24 -6.10 -21.83
N ILE A 143 -10.42 -5.69 -21.37
CA ILE A 143 -11.68 -6.40 -21.67
C ILE A 143 -11.97 -6.41 -23.17
N ALA A 144 -11.76 -5.29 -23.87
CA ALA A 144 -12.01 -5.21 -25.30
C ALA A 144 -11.09 -6.11 -26.15
N ARG A 145 -9.88 -6.37 -25.66
CA ARG A 145 -8.86 -7.23 -26.30
C ARG A 145 -8.80 -8.63 -25.73
N ALA A 146 -9.76 -9.01 -24.89
CA ALA A 146 -9.78 -10.32 -24.24
C ALA A 146 -9.75 -11.45 -25.26
N LYS A 147 -8.84 -12.42 -25.08
CA LYS A 147 -8.77 -13.61 -25.91
C LYS A 147 -9.81 -14.63 -25.47
N PRO A 148 -10.58 -15.24 -26.40
CA PRO A 148 -11.62 -16.19 -26.05
C PRO A 148 -11.15 -17.34 -25.14
N GLU A 149 -9.93 -17.81 -25.33
CA GLU A 149 -9.33 -18.89 -24.54
C GLU A 149 -8.96 -18.48 -23.11
N ARG A 150 -8.90 -17.19 -22.83
CA ARG A 150 -8.66 -16.64 -21.49
C ARG A 150 -9.95 -16.42 -20.70
N TRP A 151 -11.09 -16.47 -21.36
CA TRP A 151 -12.39 -16.63 -20.77
C TRP A 151 -12.73 -18.15 -20.77
N PRO A 152 -13.31 -18.77 -19.72
CA PRO A 152 -13.76 -18.18 -18.47
C PRO A 152 -12.62 -17.92 -17.49
N ILE A 153 -12.69 -16.81 -16.79
CA ILE A 153 -11.92 -16.65 -15.57
C ILE A 153 -12.50 -17.65 -14.59
N ARG A 154 -11.76 -18.73 -14.33
CA ARG A 154 -12.12 -19.60 -13.22
C ARG A 154 -12.13 -18.73 -12.00
N ALA A 155 -13.30 -18.53 -11.40
CA ALA A 155 -13.37 -18.01 -10.05
C ALA A 155 -12.41 -18.91 -9.25
N GLU A 156 -11.28 -18.37 -8.83
CA GLU A 156 -10.38 -19.10 -7.92
C GLU A 156 -11.26 -19.44 -6.72
N GLN A 157 -11.64 -20.72 -6.63
CA GLN A 157 -12.48 -21.27 -5.56
C GLN A 157 -11.68 -21.36 -4.25
N GLY A 158 -10.73 -20.49 -4.07
CA GLY A 158 -9.88 -20.37 -2.92
C GLY A 158 -10.22 -19.12 -2.12
N GLY A 159 -11.31 -19.18 -1.33
CA GLY A 159 -11.34 -18.48 -0.04
C GLY A 159 -11.04 -16.98 -0.03
N LEU A 160 -11.30 -16.23 -1.12
CA LEU A 160 -11.40 -14.79 -1.00
C LEU A 160 -12.61 -14.52 -0.11
N ASP A 161 -12.34 -14.06 1.10
CA ASP A 161 -13.37 -13.60 2.01
C ASP A 161 -14.19 -12.55 1.26
N GLU A 162 -15.45 -12.89 0.92
CA GLU A 162 -16.37 -11.95 0.27
C GLU A 162 -16.60 -10.69 1.12
N GLN A 163 -16.15 -10.71 2.37
CA GLN A 163 -16.17 -9.59 3.27
C GLN A 163 -15.00 -8.61 3.01
N ASP A 164 -13.91 -9.05 2.37
CA ASP A 164 -12.80 -8.18 1.96
C ASP A 164 -13.00 -7.69 0.51
N LEU A 165 -13.88 -6.70 0.35
CA LEU A 165 -14.21 -6.11 -0.94
C LEU A 165 -13.01 -5.49 -1.65
N PHE A 166 -12.03 -4.99 -0.91
CA PHE A 166 -10.81 -4.45 -1.51
C PHE A 166 -10.01 -5.54 -2.23
N ARG A 167 -9.84 -6.72 -1.59
CA ARG A 167 -9.16 -7.86 -2.21
C ARG A 167 -9.95 -8.41 -3.39
N LEU A 168 -11.27 -8.44 -3.29
CA LEU A 168 -12.13 -8.88 -4.39
C LEU A 168 -12.01 -7.94 -5.60
N ALA A 169 -12.01 -6.62 -5.38
CA ALA A 169 -11.78 -5.63 -6.44
C ALA A 169 -10.40 -5.79 -7.09
N ASP A 170 -9.35 -5.96 -6.30
CA ASP A 170 -8.00 -6.19 -6.81
C ASP A 170 -7.90 -7.50 -7.61
N ALA A 171 -8.54 -8.57 -7.15
CA ALA A 171 -8.60 -9.84 -7.88
C ALA A 171 -9.32 -9.69 -9.23
N ASN A 172 -10.44 -8.98 -9.28
CA ASN A 172 -11.15 -8.67 -10.53
C ASN A 172 -10.25 -7.91 -11.50
N PHE A 173 -9.53 -6.87 -11.05
CA PHE A 173 -8.62 -6.10 -11.90
C PHE A 173 -7.45 -6.95 -12.41
N MET A 174 -6.88 -7.81 -11.57
CA MET A 174 -5.83 -8.75 -11.98
C MET A 174 -6.32 -9.78 -13.00
N ASN A 175 -7.55 -10.26 -12.85
CA ASN A 175 -8.17 -11.15 -13.82
C ASN A 175 -8.34 -10.45 -15.17
N ILE A 176 -8.85 -9.22 -15.19
CA ILE A 176 -8.98 -8.41 -16.40
C ILE A 176 -7.62 -8.17 -17.06
N ALA A 177 -6.59 -7.82 -16.28
CA ALA A 177 -5.25 -7.55 -16.79
C ALA A 177 -4.63 -8.72 -17.58
N ARG A 178 -5.04 -9.95 -17.28
CA ARG A 178 -4.55 -11.18 -17.92
C ARG A 178 -5.34 -11.60 -19.17
N LEU A 179 -6.52 -11.01 -19.42
CA LEU A 179 -7.38 -11.38 -20.54
C LEU A 179 -6.74 -11.21 -21.92
N PRO A 180 -6.00 -10.11 -22.21
CA PRO A 180 -5.41 -9.90 -23.54
C PRO A 180 -4.19 -10.76 -23.84
N ASP A 181 -3.61 -11.46 -22.84
CA ASP A 181 -2.32 -12.15 -22.97
C ASP A 181 -1.20 -11.21 -23.46
N ASN A 182 -1.12 -10.04 -22.84
CA ASN A 182 -0.18 -8.98 -23.17
C ASN A 182 0.54 -8.54 -21.88
N ASP A 183 1.77 -9.01 -21.69
CA ASP A 183 2.55 -8.77 -20.47
C ASP A 183 2.82 -7.28 -20.23
N VAL A 184 3.04 -6.50 -21.30
CA VAL A 184 3.27 -5.04 -21.19
C VAL A 184 2.03 -4.34 -20.64
N LEU A 185 0.84 -4.66 -21.20
CA LEU A 185 -0.42 -4.10 -20.70
C LEU A 185 -0.68 -4.52 -19.26
N CYS A 186 -0.44 -5.79 -18.93
CA CYS A 186 -0.58 -6.32 -17.58
C CYS A 186 0.33 -5.57 -16.59
N GLU A 187 1.60 -5.36 -16.93
CA GLU A 187 2.55 -4.60 -16.10
C GLU A 187 2.07 -3.17 -15.85
N HIS A 188 1.58 -2.49 -16.88
CA HIS A 188 1.05 -1.13 -16.74
C HIS A 188 -0.20 -1.07 -15.86
N ILE A 189 -1.11 -2.04 -15.97
CA ILE A 189 -2.29 -2.14 -15.10
C ILE A 189 -1.84 -2.35 -13.65
N VAL A 190 -0.97 -3.34 -13.39
CA VAL A 190 -0.46 -3.63 -12.04
C VAL A 190 0.18 -2.39 -11.42
N ARG A 191 1.01 -1.67 -12.18
CA ARG A 191 1.65 -0.44 -11.70
C ARG A 191 0.62 0.63 -11.32
N ARG A 192 -0.48 0.78 -12.07
CA ARG A 192 -1.56 1.73 -11.71
C ARG A 192 -2.36 1.25 -10.51
N MET A 193 -2.64 -0.05 -10.41
CA MET A 193 -3.28 -0.64 -9.24
C MET A 193 -2.49 -0.31 -7.96
N GLU A 194 -1.17 -0.46 -7.99
CA GLU A 194 -0.31 -0.14 -6.85
C GLU A 194 -0.32 1.35 -6.51
N GLN A 195 -0.20 2.22 -7.50
CA GLN A 195 -0.17 3.67 -7.30
C GLN A 195 -1.50 4.24 -6.80
N THR A 196 -2.61 3.57 -7.04
CA THR A 196 -3.95 3.95 -6.58
C THR A 196 -4.39 3.19 -5.32
N ARG A 197 -3.60 2.18 -4.88
CA ARG A 197 -3.95 1.24 -3.80
C ARG A 197 -4.42 1.96 -2.54
N PHE A 198 -3.69 2.96 -2.10
CA PHE A 198 -3.98 3.67 -0.85
C PHE A 198 -5.37 4.30 -0.86
N VAL A 199 -5.72 5.04 -1.91
CA VAL A 199 -7.03 5.70 -2.03
C VAL A 199 -8.14 4.69 -2.21
N ARG A 200 -7.94 3.63 -3.03
CA ARG A 200 -8.92 2.56 -3.17
C ARG A 200 -9.16 1.82 -1.85
N ARG A 201 -8.11 1.62 -1.02
CA ARG A 201 -8.28 1.03 0.30
C ARG A 201 -9.07 1.95 1.24
N LEU A 202 -8.75 3.25 1.30
CA LEU A 202 -9.51 4.23 2.08
C LEU A 202 -11.00 4.22 1.72
N TYR A 203 -11.31 4.06 0.45
CA TYR A 203 -12.68 3.97 -0.04
C TYR A 203 -13.45 2.80 0.63
N PHE A 204 -12.83 1.62 0.76
CA PHE A 204 -13.45 0.44 1.36
C PHE A 204 -13.41 0.44 2.90
N GLU A 205 -12.66 1.33 3.51
CA GLU A 205 -12.67 1.53 4.96
C GLU A 205 -13.82 2.45 5.41
N ASP A 206 -14.40 3.23 4.49
CA ASP A 206 -15.61 4.01 4.72
C ASP A 206 -16.86 3.14 4.55
N ASP A 207 -17.74 3.11 5.58
CA ASP A 207 -18.91 2.24 5.58
C ASP A 207 -19.89 2.56 4.43
N SER A 208 -20.03 3.84 4.06
CA SER A 208 -20.90 4.24 2.95
C SER A 208 -20.29 3.82 1.60
N GLY A 209 -19.00 4.03 1.39
CA GLY A 209 -18.28 3.58 0.20
C GLY A 209 -18.32 2.07 0.04
N ARG A 210 -18.15 1.35 1.15
CA ARG A 210 -18.26 -0.12 1.17
C ARG A 210 -19.65 -0.59 0.74
N ALA A 211 -20.72 -0.01 1.29
CA ALA A 211 -22.09 -0.40 0.98
C ALA A 211 -22.41 -0.17 -0.50
N GLU A 212 -22.03 0.97 -1.05
CA GLU A 212 -22.31 1.35 -2.44
C GLU A 212 -21.49 0.52 -3.46
N MET A 213 -20.26 0.14 -3.11
CA MET A 213 -19.38 -0.64 -4.00
C MET A 213 -19.59 -2.14 -3.97
N THR A 214 -20.32 -2.67 -2.99
CA THR A 214 -20.51 -4.11 -2.85
C THR A 214 -21.12 -4.72 -4.11
N GLU A 215 -22.21 -4.18 -4.60
CA GLU A 215 -22.91 -4.70 -5.79
C GLU A 215 -22.12 -4.47 -7.09
N PRO A 216 -21.55 -3.28 -7.38
CA PRO A 216 -20.71 -3.08 -8.58
C PRO A 216 -19.52 -4.03 -8.66
N ILE A 217 -18.86 -4.35 -7.55
CA ILE A 217 -17.72 -5.27 -7.53
C ILE A 217 -18.15 -6.72 -7.78
N ARG A 218 -19.27 -7.15 -7.16
CA ARG A 218 -19.85 -8.48 -7.40
C ARG A 218 -20.33 -8.61 -8.83
N TRP A 219 -21.02 -7.60 -9.33
CA TRP A 219 -21.48 -7.57 -10.71
C TRP A 219 -20.33 -7.66 -11.71
N LEU A 220 -19.23 -6.94 -11.46
CA LEU A 220 -18.01 -7.07 -12.28
C LEU A 220 -17.50 -8.51 -12.27
N ARG A 221 -17.36 -9.14 -11.09
CA ARG A 221 -16.94 -10.54 -10.98
C ARG A 221 -17.85 -11.47 -11.78
N ASP A 222 -19.16 -11.35 -11.59
CA ASP A 222 -20.13 -12.23 -12.22
C ASP A 222 -20.15 -12.05 -13.74
N SER A 223 -20.00 -10.81 -14.23
CA SER A 223 -19.83 -10.52 -15.66
C SER A 223 -18.55 -11.13 -16.24
N LEU A 224 -17.46 -11.12 -15.47
CA LEU A 224 -16.21 -11.79 -15.90
C LEU A 224 -16.37 -13.31 -15.97
N VAL A 225 -17.10 -13.92 -15.05
CA VAL A 225 -17.39 -15.36 -15.04
C VAL A 225 -18.32 -15.76 -16.19
N THR A 226 -19.32 -14.94 -16.51
CA THR A 226 -20.29 -15.19 -17.59
C THR A 226 -19.84 -14.73 -18.97
N HIS A 227 -18.66 -14.17 -19.11
CA HIS A 227 -18.07 -13.64 -20.34
C HIS A 227 -18.86 -12.44 -20.93
N ASP A 228 -19.53 -11.70 -20.09
CA ASP A 228 -20.29 -10.53 -20.50
C ASP A 228 -19.40 -9.27 -20.46
N ALA A 229 -18.72 -9.02 -21.58
CA ALA A 229 -17.84 -7.86 -21.73
C ALA A 229 -18.58 -6.51 -21.61
N MET A 230 -19.86 -6.46 -21.99
CA MET A 230 -20.65 -5.24 -21.91
C MET A 230 -20.95 -4.90 -20.45
N SER A 231 -21.48 -5.85 -19.70
CA SER A 231 -21.75 -5.70 -18.26
C SER A 231 -20.47 -5.45 -17.46
N ALA A 232 -19.36 -6.11 -17.80
CA ALA A 232 -18.07 -5.88 -17.14
C ALA A 232 -17.58 -4.44 -17.36
N LYS A 233 -17.70 -3.87 -18.54
CA LYS A 233 -17.36 -2.46 -18.81
C LYS A 233 -18.27 -1.51 -18.04
N GLN A 234 -19.58 -1.75 -18.05
CA GLN A 234 -20.52 -0.92 -17.31
C GLN A 234 -20.21 -0.93 -15.81
N ALA A 235 -19.90 -2.09 -15.24
CA ALA A 235 -19.51 -2.19 -13.84
C ALA A 235 -18.21 -1.42 -13.53
N LEU A 236 -17.25 -1.36 -14.45
CA LEU A 236 -16.06 -0.51 -14.32
C LEU A 236 -16.41 0.98 -14.39
N ASP A 237 -17.29 1.37 -15.32
CA ASP A 237 -17.71 2.78 -15.47
C ASP A 237 -18.44 3.29 -14.22
N ASP A 238 -19.25 2.45 -13.59
CA ASP A 238 -19.93 2.78 -12.35
C ASP A 238 -18.92 2.94 -11.20
N GLN A 239 -17.95 2.04 -11.09
CA GLN A 239 -16.91 2.10 -10.07
C GLN A 239 -16.03 3.37 -10.18
N ILE A 240 -15.59 3.73 -11.40
CA ILE A 240 -14.75 4.93 -11.58
C ILE A 240 -15.53 6.21 -11.30
N ARG A 241 -16.80 6.27 -11.69
CA ARG A 241 -17.67 7.43 -11.46
C ARG A 241 -17.81 7.72 -9.97
N ASP A 242 -18.18 6.72 -9.18
CA ASP A 242 -18.36 6.88 -7.74
C ASP A 242 -17.04 7.21 -7.04
N LEU A 243 -15.94 6.54 -7.43
CA LEU A 243 -14.62 6.83 -6.88
C LEU A 243 -14.18 8.28 -7.18
N HIS A 244 -14.50 8.83 -8.36
CA HIS A 244 -14.22 10.22 -8.70
C HIS A 244 -15.05 11.23 -7.90
N GLU A 245 -16.30 10.92 -7.66
CA GLU A 245 -17.18 11.77 -6.84
C GLU A 245 -16.66 11.90 -5.40
N ARG A 246 -16.09 10.84 -4.87
CA ARG A 246 -15.56 10.79 -3.49
C ARG A 246 -14.08 11.15 -3.38
N LEU A 247 -13.36 11.25 -4.48
CA LEU A 247 -11.89 11.38 -4.49
C LEU A 247 -11.38 12.52 -3.62
N GLY A 248 -12.00 13.70 -3.68
CA GLY A 248 -11.61 14.86 -2.87
C GLY A 248 -11.68 14.59 -1.37
N ALA A 249 -12.74 13.91 -0.92
CA ALA A 249 -12.92 13.52 0.48
C ALA A 249 -11.87 12.46 0.91
N LEU A 250 -11.63 11.45 0.06
CA LEU A 250 -10.62 10.42 0.30
C LEU A 250 -9.20 11.00 0.37
N ILE A 251 -8.87 11.96 -0.49
CA ILE A 251 -7.58 12.66 -0.46
C ILE A 251 -7.41 13.45 0.83
N LYS A 252 -8.45 14.17 1.26
CA LYS A 252 -8.44 14.90 2.53
C LYS A 252 -8.23 13.97 3.72
N GLU A 253 -8.96 12.87 3.77
CA GLU A 253 -8.82 11.84 4.80
C GLU A 253 -7.41 11.21 4.78
N GLY A 254 -6.92 10.81 3.61
CA GLY A 254 -5.59 10.24 3.44
C GLY A 254 -4.48 11.18 3.90
N ARG A 255 -4.60 12.48 3.61
CA ARG A 255 -3.66 13.50 4.12
C ARG A 255 -3.72 13.61 5.64
N THR A 256 -4.91 13.61 6.22
CA THR A 256 -5.08 13.63 7.68
C THR A 256 -4.43 12.40 8.31
N ARG A 257 -4.66 11.20 7.80
CA ARG A 257 -4.06 9.96 8.30
C ARG A 257 -2.53 9.98 8.18
N SER A 258 -1.97 10.41 7.06
CA SER A 258 -0.51 10.50 6.90
C SER A 258 0.14 11.45 7.91
N MET A 259 -0.60 12.44 8.41
CA MET A 259 -0.11 13.37 9.45
C MET A 259 -0.30 12.88 10.88
N THR A 260 -1.28 11.99 11.14
CA THR A 260 -1.67 11.60 12.50
C THR A 260 -1.21 10.21 12.90
N VAL A 261 -1.28 9.24 12.01
CA VAL A 261 -1.12 7.81 12.32
C VAL A 261 0.31 7.30 12.13
N ASN A 262 1.08 7.89 11.21
CA ASN A 262 2.36 7.34 10.75
C ASN A 262 3.59 7.96 11.42
N ARG A 263 3.52 8.29 12.71
CA ARG A 263 4.72 8.64 13.47
C ARG A 263 5.50 7.37 13.79
N ALA A 264 6.31 6.88 12.84
CA ALA A 264 7.41 6.01 13.22
C ALA A 264 8.28 6.81 14.24
N PRO A 265 8.60 6.26 15.41
CA PRO A 265 9.24 7.00 16.51
C PRO A 265 10.55 7.72 16.13
N MET A 266 11.22 7.30 15.05
CA MET A 266 12.46 7.89 14.56
C MET A 266 12.27 9.12 13.64
N LEU A 267 11.10 9.30 13.02
CA LEU A 267 10.86 10.43 12.12
C LEU A 267 10.63 11.75 12.89
N VAL A 268 10.46 11.68 14.20
CA VAL A 268 10.26 12.85 15.07
C VAL A 268 11.56 13.60 15.36
N ARG A 269 12.73 12.96 15.27
CA ARG A 269 14.01 13.62 15.58
C ARG A 269 14.46 14.64 14.54
N SER A 270 14.04 14.50 13.29
CA SER A 270 14.43 15.43 12.22
C SER A 270 13.54 16.70 12.11
N VAL A 271 12.40 16.75 12.79
CA VAL A 271 11.48 17.90 12.76
C VAL A 271 11.88 19.01 13.75
N GLY A 272 12.76 18.74 14.71
CA GLY A 272 13.19 19.70 15.73
C GLY A 272 14.04 20.87 15.23
N ALA A 273 14.36 20.97 13.95
CA ALA A 273 15.28 21.97 13.41
C ALA A 273 14.68 22.95 12.38
N ILE A 274 13.38 22.84 12.06
CA ILE A 274 12.76 23.83 11.16
C ILE A 274 12.17 24.96 12.02
N ARG A 275 12.97 25.99 12.26
CA ARG A 275 12.45 27.30 12.66
C ARG A 275 11.62 27.84 11.49
N LEU A 276 10.31 27.97 11.70
CA LEU A 276 9.49 28.75 10.80
C LEU A 276 10.01 30.20 10.80
N PRO A 277 10.17 30.84 9.64
CA PRO A 277 10.47 32.27 9.61
C PRO A 277 9.28 33.00 10.25
N THR A 278 9.56 33.74 11.30
CA THR A 278 8.61 34.72 11.86
C THR A 278 8.33 35.79 10.83
N ALA A 279 7.05 36.04 10.58
CA ALA A 279 6.51 37.06 9.68
C ALA A 279 7.02 38.46 10.02
#